data_1333ad7955f932263a580fcd749e2a88
#
_entry.id   1333ad7955f932263a580fcd749e2a88
#
_cell.length_a   1.000
_cell.length_b   1.000
_cell.length_c   1.000
_cell.angle_alpha   90.00
_cell.angle_beta   90.00
_cell.angle_gamma   90.00
#
_symmetry.space_group_name_H-M   'P 1'
#
loop_
_entity.id
_entity.type
_entity.pdbx_description
1 polymer ?
#
loop_
_entity_poly.entity_id
_entity_poly.type
_entity_poly.pdbx_seq_one_letter_code
_entity_poly.pdbx_strand_id
1 'polypeptide(L)'
;MANEQNKENEQKLSCGIIMPIAASQGYTEEHWKNVLKIIKTAIGKTEKFEAVPVWENFKSDIIHDTIINNLLKCDIVICDISTTNPNVMYELGLRMTIKKPVVIIKDDFTKVPFDTNM
;
A
#
# COMPACT_ATOMS: atom_id res chain seq x y z
N MET A 1 27.26 22.66 0.40
CA MET A 1 27.50 21.65 1.42
C MET A 1 26.34 21.53 2.40
N ALA A 2 25.86 22.59 2.99
CA ALA A 2 24.67 22.53 3.82
C ALA A 2 23.42 22.05 3.06
N ASN A 3 23.32 22.36 1.77
CA ASN A 3 22.17 21.96 0.95
C ASN A 3 22.14 20.47 0.62
N GLU A 4 23.26 19.80 0.52
CA GLU A 4 23.30 18.36 0.26
C GLU A 4 22.92 17.58 1.52
N GLN A 5 23.38 18.00 2.68
CA GLN A 5 22.98 17.39 3.95
C GLN A 5 21.50 17.61 4.23
N ASN A 6 20.94 18.75 3.89
CA ASN A 6 19.51 19.02 4.03
C ASN A 6 18.68 18.16 3.10
N LYS A 7 19.16 17.87 1.88
CA LYS A 7 18.47 16.95 0.96
C LYS A 7 18.50 15.52 1.45
N GLU A 8 19.60 15.08 2.05
CA GLU A 8 19.71 13.73 2.62
C GLU A 8 18.83 13.56 3.87
N ASN A 9 18.57 14.65 4.59
CA ASN A 9 17.75 14.66 5.80
C ASN A 9 16.28 15.00 5.53
N GLU A 10 15.91 15.33 4.30
CA GLU A 10 14.50 15.50 3.95
C GLU A 10 13.77 14.18 4.13
N GLN A 11 12.83 14.17 5.06
CA GLN A 11 11.97 13.01 5.26
C GLN A 11 11.08 12.82 4.03
N LYS A 12 11.15 11.63 3.46
CA LYS A 12 10.22 11.24 2.42
C LYS A 12 8.82 11.09 3.02
N LEU A 13 7.83 11.36 2.21
CA LEU A 13 6.45 11.06 2.55
C LEU A 13 6.25 9.54 2.52
N SER A 14 5.34 9.05 3.33
CA SER A 14 5.06 7.61 3.39
C SER A 14 3.98 7.22 2.38
N CYS A 15 4.27 6.14 1.64
CA CYS A 15 3.32 5.52 0.72
C CYS A 15 3.00 4.12 1.23
N GLY A 16 1.82 3.96 1.81
CA GLY A 16 1.36 2.67 2.29
C GLY A 16 0.97 1.75 1.13
N ILE A 17 1.17 0.46 1.30
CA ILE A 17 0.80 -0.53 0.30
C ILE A 17 -0.20 -1.50 0.93
N ILE A 18 -1.39 -1.59 0.34
CA ILE A 18 -2.42 -2.57 0.67
C ILE A 18 -2.53 -3.51 -0.52
N MET A 19 -2.35 -4.81 -0.31
CA MET A 19 -2.43 -5.81 -1.38
C MET A 19 -2.58 -7.21 -0.80
N PRO A 20 -3.01 -8.19 -1.61
CA PRO A 20 -2.97 -9.59 -1.20
C PRO A 20 -1.53 -10.04 -1.01
N ILE A 21 -1.29 -10.95 -0.05
CA ILE A 21 0.04 -11.52 0.20
C ILE A 21 0.04 -13.05 0.20
N ALA A 22 -1.11 -13.66 0.41
CA ALA A 22 -1.26 -15.12 0.43
C ALA A 22 -1.77 -15.64 -0.90
N ALA A 23 -1.40 -16.88 -1.25
CA ALA A 23 -1.91 -17.55 -2.44
C ALA A 23 -3.44 -17.69 -2.36
N SER A 24 -4.13 -17.34 -3.43
CA SER A 24 -5.58 -17.50 -3.55
C SER A 24 -6.03 -17.33 -5.00
N GLN A 25 -7.16 -17.93 -5.34
CA GLN A 25 -7.83 -17.75 -6.64
C GLN A 25 -6.89 -17.92 -7.86
N GLY A 26 -6.00 -18.90 -7.81
CA GLY A 26 -5.07 -19.17 -8.90
C GLY A 26 -3.79 -18.34 -8.88
N TYR A 27 -3.68 -17.38 -8.00
CA TYR A 27 -2.46 -16.60 -7.81
C TYR A 27 -1.59 -17.21 -6.72
N THR A 28 -0.29 -17.30 -7.00
CA THR A 28 0.68 -17.86 -6.05
C THR A 28 1.20 -16.78 -5.10
N GLU A 29 1.76 -17.20 -3.98
CA GLU A 29 2.45 -16.28 -3.08
C GLU A 29 3.60 -15.56 -3.79
N GLU A 30 4.32 -16.27 -4.68
CA GLU A 30 5.39 -15.68 -5.47
C GLU A 30 4.89 -14.58 -6.39
N HIS A 31 3.69 -14.75 -6.98
CA HIS A 31 3.06 -13.71 -7.78
C HIS A 31 2.93 -12.41 -6.97
N TRP A 32 2.42 -12.49 -5.74
CA TRP A 32 2.25 -11.32 -4.91
C TRP A 32 3.57 -10.68 -4.49
N LYS A 33 4.61 -11.49 -4.27
CA LYS A 33 5.95 -10.96 -4.02
C LYS A 33 6.47 -10.17 -5.21
N ASN A 34 6.21 -10.63 -6.42
CA ASN A 34 6.59 -9.92 -7.64
C ASN A 34 5.80 -8.62 -7.79
N VAL A 35 4.50 -8.64 -7.52
CA VAL A 35 3.67 -7.43 -7.55
C VAL A 35 4.19 -6.40 -6.54
N LEU A 36 4.49 -6.82 -5.34
CA LEU A 36 5.05 -5.94 -4.31
C LEU A 36 6.36 -5.30 -4.77
N LYS A 37 7.22 -6.08 -5.41
CA LYS A 37 8.49 -5.58 -5.94
C LYS A 37 8.27 -4.51 -7.01
N ILE A 38 7.30 -4.72 -7.89
CA ILE A 38 6.94 -3.74 -8.92
C ILE A 38 6.45 -2.44 -8.28
N ILE A 39 5.56 -2.55 -7.31
CA ILE A 39 5.01 -1.38 -6.60
C ILE A 39 6.12 -0.63 -5.86
N LYS A 40 6.95 -1.33 -5.11
CA LYS A 40 8.09 -0.72 -4.41
C LYS A 40 9.05 -0.01 -5.36
N THR A 41 9.34 -0.62 -6.49
CA THR A 41 10.21 -0.04 -7.51
C THR A 41 9.62 1.25 -8.07
N ALA A 42 8.33 1.23 -8.37
CA ALA A 42 7.64 2.41 -8.88
C ALA A 42 7.65 3.55 -7.86
N ILE A 43 7.38 3.25 -6.60
CA ILE A 43 7.41 4.23 -5.52
C ILE A 43 8.82 4.82 -5.38
N GLY A 44 9.84 3.96 -5.40
CA GLY A 44 11.24 4.39 -5.28
C GLY A 44 11.67 5.33 -6.39
N LYS A 45 11.15 5.15 -7.60
CA LYS A 45 11.46 6.03 -8.73
C LYS A 45 10.97 7.46 -8.54
N THR A 46 9.99 7.68 -7.69
CA THR A 46 9.50 9.03 -7.42
C THR A 46 10.48 9.85 -6.61
N GLU A 47 11.36 9.20 -5.86
CA GLU A 47 12.32 9.81 -4.91
C GLU A 47 11.64 10.65 -3.81
N LYS A 48 10.31 10.72 -3.80
CA LYS A 48 9.53 11.53 -2.86
C LYS A 48 8.87 10.69 -1.77
N PHE A 49 8.69 9.41 -2.02
CA PHE A 49 7.94 8.53 -1.13
C PHE A 49 8.78 7.35 -0.68
N GLU A 50 8.53 6.93 0.55
CA GLU A 50 9.04 5.69 1.10
C GLU A 50 7.90 4.66 1.09
N ALA A 51 8.18 3.46 0.59
CA ALA A 51 7.21 2.38 0.54
C ALA A 51 7.02 1.76 1.93
N VAL A 52 5.78 1.67 2.37
CA VAL A 52 5.43 1.09 3.67
C VAL A 52 4.31 0.06 3.47
N PRO A 53 4.64 -1.21 3.22
CA PRO A 53 3.61 -2.25 3.27
C PRO A 53 2.92 -2.20 4.62
N VAL A 54 1.57 -2.14 4.62
CA VAL A 54 0.84 -1.87 5.87
C VAL A 54 1.01 -2.97 6.91
N TRP A 55 1.34 -4.19 6.47
CA TRP A 55 1.56 -5.34 7.36
C TRP A 55 2.96 -5.40 7.95
N GLU A 56 3.91 -4.59 7.46
CA GLU A 56 5.26 -4.57 7.98
C GLU A 56 5.37 -3.66 9.19
N ASN A 57 5.91 -4.22 10.28
CA ASN A 57 6.24 -3.46 11.46
C ASN A 57 7.50 -4.03 12.09
N PHE A 58 8.39 -3.15 12.40
CA PHE A 58 9.69 -3.51 12.95
C PHE A 58 9.73 -3.56 14.47
N LYS A 59 8.67 -3.16 15.16
CA LYS A 59 8.73 -2.94 16.61
C LYS A 59 7.50 -3.39 17.39
N SER A 60 6.44 -3.84 16.77
CA SER A 60 5.20 -4.13 17.49
C SER A 60 4.94 -5.62 17.60
N ASP A 61 4.51 -6.03 18.76
CA ASP A 61 4.07 -7.39 19.03
C ASP A 61 2.63 -7.61 18.59
N ILE A 62 1.92 -6.55 18.20
CA ILE A 62 0.50 -6.62 17.83
C ILE A 62 0.33 -6.22 16.37
N ILE A 63 0.28 -7.22 15.50
CA ILE A 63 0.19 -7.05 14.03
C ILE A 63 -1.03 -6.21 13.65
N HIS A 64 -2.16 -6.45 14.30
CA HIS A 64 -3.41 -5.75 13.98
C HIS A 64 -3.31 -4.24 14.20
N ASP A 65 -2.75 -3.82 15.32
CA ASP A 65 -2.56 -2.40 15.62
C ASP A 65 -1.59 -1.75 14.64
N THR A 66 -0.58 -2.50 14.19
CA THR A 66 0.37 -2.04 13.19
C THR A 66 -0.30 -1.71 11.88
N ILE A 67 -1.15 -2.60 11.39
CA ILE A 67 -1.88 -2.41 10.14
C ILE A 67 -2.75 -1.16 10.24
N ILE A 68 -3.53 -1.03 11.30
CA ILE A 68 -4.41 0.13 11.51
C ILE A 68 -3.59 1.41 11.57
N ASN A 69 -2.50 1.42 12.33
CA ASN A 69 -1.65 2.60 12.42
C ASN A 69 -1.08 3.02 11.06
N ASN A 70 -0.60 2.06 10.27
CA ASN A 70 -0.07 2.34 8.96
C ASN A 70 -1.15 2.85 8.02
N LEU A 71 -2.35 2.27 8.06
CA LEU A 71 -3.49 2.73 7.26
C LEU A 71 -3.87 4.18 7.55
N LEU A 72 -3.78 4.59 8.82
CA LEU A 72 -4.20 5.93 9.23
C LEU A 72 -3.09 6.97 9.07
N LYS A 73 -1.82 6.57 9.18
CA LYS A 73 -0.69 7.50 9.22
C LYS A 73 -0.02 7.75 7.88
N CYS A 74 -0.07 6.78 6.95
CA CYS A 74 0.59 6.97 5.65
C CYS A 74 0.04 8.18 4.90
N ASP A 75 0.93 8.94 4.30
CA ASP A 75 0.55 10.15 3.57
C ASP A 75 -0.29 9.84 2.34
N ILE A 76 0.03 8.77 1.65
CA ILE A 76 -0.75 8.24 0.53
C ILE A 76 -0.76 6.71 0.63
N VAL A 77 -1.76 6.07 0.09
CA VAL A 77 -1.87 4.60 0.06
C VAL A 77 -2.12 4.13 -1.36
N ILE A 78 -1.41 3.10 -1.79
CA ILE A 78 -1.70 2.35 -3.01
C ILE A 78 -2.39 1.06 -2.58
N CYS A 79 -3.55 0.79 -3.14
CA CYS A 79 -4.33 -0.41 -2.83
C CYS A 79 -4.54 -1.24 -4.09
N ASP A 80 -4.02 -2.47 -4.09
CA ASP A 80 -4.25 -3.44 -5.15
C ASP A 80 -5.48 -4.27 -4.80
N ILE A 81 -6.58 -4.02 -5.50
CA ILE A 81 -7.84 -4.72 -5.28
C ILE A 81 -7.99 -5.98 -6.13
N SER A 82 -6.94 -6.42 -6.79
CA SER A 82 -6.99 -7.67 -7.58
C SER A 82 -7.52 -8.83 -6.74
N THR A 83 -8.38 -9.64 -7.33
CA THR A 83 -9.12 -10.73 -6.70
C THR A 83 -10.17 -10.30 -5.67
N THR A 84 -10.37 -9.00 -5.45
CA THR A 84 -11.30 -8.50 -4.40
C THR A 84 -11.09 -9.19 -3.06
N ASN A 85 -9.84 -9.36 -2.65
CA ASN A 85 -9.49 -10.02 -1.40
C ASN A 85 -10.20 -9.35 -0.23
N PRO A 86 -10.92 -10.12 0.63
CA PRO A 86 -11.70 -9.52 1.72
C PRO A 86 -10.89 -8.69 2.69
N ASN A 87 -9.67 -9.11 3.03
CA ASN A 87 -8.81 -8.36 3.95
C ASN A 87 -8.40 -7.02 3.32
N VAL A 88 -8.04 -7.05 2.04
CA VAL A 88 -7.68 -5.84 1.30
C VAL A 88 -8.87 -4.89 1.24
N MET A 89 -10.07 -5.40 0.95
CA MET A 89 -11.26 -4.56 0.87
C MET A 89 -11.61 -3.94 2.23
N TYR A 90 -11.43 -4.68 3.32
CA TYR A 90 -11.60 -4.16 4.68
C TYR A 90 -10.62 -3.03 4.98
N GLU A 91 -9.35 -3.24 4.67
CA GLU A 91 -8.30 -2.25 4.89
C GLU A 91 -8.52 -0.99 4.04
N LEU A 92 -8.92 -1.18 2.79
CA LEU A 92 -9.28 -0.07 1.92
C LEU A 92 -10.43 0.75 2.49
N GLY A 93 -11.48 0.06 2.97
CA GLY A 93 -12.61 0.71 3.60
C GLY A 93 -12.21 1.58 4.79
N LEU A 94 -11.33 1.05 5.65
CA LEU A 94 -10.80 1.81 6.79
C LEU A 94 -10.05 3.06 6.32
N ARG A 95 -9.18 2.90 5.33
CA ARG A 95 -8.42 4.04 4.80
C ARG A 95 -9.32 5.10 4.19
N MET A 96 -10.38 4.70 3.52
CA MET A 96 -11.29 5.63 2.86
C MET A 96 -12.12 6.45 3.84
N THR A 97 -12.17 6.08 5.12
CA THR A 97 -12.88 6.86 6.14
C THR A 97 -12.17 8.16 6.49
N ILE A 98 -10.92 8.30 6.12
CA ILE A 98 -10.14 9.50 6.40
C ILE A 98 -9.89 10.26 5.10
N LYS A 99 -9.66 11.57 5.21
CA LYS A 99 -9.47 12.43 4.03
C LYS A 99 -7.99 12.46 3.61
N LYS A 100 -7.46 11.29 3.26
CA LYS A 100 -6.08 11.16 2.76
C LYS A 100 -6.10 10.40 1.43
N PRO A 101 -5.16 10.69 0.53
CA PRO A 101 -5.18 10.10 -0.81
C PRO A 101 -5.09 8.58 -0.82
N VAL A 102 -5.82 7.97 -1.73
CA VAL A 102 -5.76 6.53 -2.04
C VAL A 102 -5.68 6.37 -3.55
N VAL A 103 -4.75 5.55 -4.00
CA VAL A 103 -4.63 5.12 -5.39
C VAL A 103 -5.07 3.67 -5.47
N ILE A 104 -6.07 3.39 -6.28
CA ILE A 104 -6.58 2.03 -6.46
C ILE A 104 -6.04 1.47 -7.76
N ILE A 105 -5.42 0.31 -7.69
CA ILE A 105 -4.93 -0.43 -8.85
C ILE A 105 -5.53 -1.83 -8.87
N LYS A 106 -5.55 -2.45 -10.03
CA LYS A 106 -6.02 -3.82 -10.19
C LYS A 106 -5.44 -4.44 -11.45
N ASP A 107 -5.51 -5.77 -11.54
CA ASP A 107 -5.21 -6.49 -12.77
C ASP A 107 -6.37 -6.33 -13.77
N ASP A 108 -6.20 -6.91 -14.97
CA ASP A 108 -7.21 -6.84 -16.04
C ASP A 108 -8.39 -7.77 -15.79
N PHE A 109 -8.25 -8.75 -14.92
CA PHE A 109 -9.23 -9.80 -14.70
C PHE A 109 -10.23 -9.46 -13.59
N THR A 110 -9.86 -8.57 -12.67
CA THR A 110 -10.71 -8.22 -11.54
C THR A 110 -11.73 -7.17 -11.95
N LYS A 111 -12.99 -7.42 -11.63
CA LYS A 111 -14.05 -6.41 -11.79
C LYS A 111 -14.00 -5.43 -10.61
N VAL A 112 -14.19 -4.16 -10.90
CA VAL A 112 -14.29 -3.15 -9.86
C VAL A 112 -15.54 -3.43 -9.02
N PRO A 113 -15.39 -3.65 -7.69
CA PRO A 113 -16.53 -4.01 -6.84
C PRO A 113 -17.41 -2.83 -6.44
N PHE A 114 -17.02 -1.63 -6.83
CA PHE A 114 -17.79 -0.42 -6.53
C PHE A 114 -18.54 0.04 -7.77
N ASP A 115 -19.63 0.77 -7.55
CA ASP A 115 -20.26 1.49 -8.64
C ASP A 115 -19.41 2.71 -8.98
N THR A 116 -18.65 2.61 -10.06
CA THR A 116 -17.75 3.67 -10.51
C THR A 116 -18.36 4.57 -11.55
N ASN A 117 -19.64 4.40 -11.85
CA ASN A 117 -20.36 5.24 -12.80
C ASN A 117 -20.95 6.51 -12.16
N MET A 118 -20.60 6.72 -10.94
CA MET A 118 -21.00 7.95 -10.26
C MET A 118 -20.05 9.09 -10.54
#